data_ac53ca15a70974dfd5c4fe98eafd0ab7
#
_entry.id   ac53ca15a70974dfd5c4fe98eafd0ab7
#
_cell.length_a   1.000
_cell.length_b   1.000
_cell.length_c   1.000
_cell.angle_alpha   90.00
_cell.angle_beta   90.00
_cell.angle_gamma   90.00
#
_symmetry.space_group_name_H-M   'P 1'
#
loop_
_entity.id
_entity.type
_entity.pdbx_description
1 polymer ?
#
loop_
_entity_poly.entity_id
_entity_poly.type
_entity_poly.pdbx_seq_one_letter_code
_entity_poly.pdbx_strand_id
1 'polypeptide(L)'
;YEYVNKLSYKVKSEKPDNIIVGLEPNFYVTSVDVETSDGIYKGKTLYLSLPLMNLLSMEQLNSIIGHELGHFKADDVEYSKNFSPVYKGLGNTIVALEETENIAIMPLTIVLNEMLNTLALNQSTISREREFLADKVGVEASSPEAFSIALTKIVIFSEFWEAMLDENRGRIIKNRLSNNLSDVFIDCVKYNLGKNEIDEIKSKGVDVNEKNL
;
A
#
# COMPACT_ATOMS: atom_id res chain seq x y z
N TYR A 1 19.04 1.30 -5.96
CA TYR A 1 19.40 -0.03 -5.45
C TYR A 1 20.27 0.06 -4.21
N GLU A 2 21.44 0.69 -4.30
CA GLU A 2 22.42 0.78 -3.19
C GLU A 2 21.81 1.38 -1.92
N TYR A 3 20.99 2.40 -2.06
CA TYR A 3 20.29 3.04 -0.95
C TYR A 3 19.31 2.11 -0.22
N VAL A 4 18.44 1.42 -0.95
CA VAL A 4 17.49 0.46 -0.39
C VAL A 4 18.22 -0.71 0.25
N ASN A 5 19.30 -1.20 -0.36
CA ASN A 5 20.13 -2.26 0.23
C ASN A 5 20.75 -1.85 1.57
N LYS A 6 21.26 -0.61 1.69
CA LYS A 6 21.76 -0.09 2.97
C LYS A 6 20.66 -0.01 4.03
N LEU A 7 19.45 0.40 3.62
CA LEU A 7 18.31 0.48 4.53
C LEU A 7 17.86 -0.92 4.97
N SER A 8 17.75 -1.89 4.03
CA SER A 8 17.43 -3.28 4.35
C SER A 8 18.40 -3.86 5.38
N TYR A 9 19.70 -3.59 5.21
CA TYR A 9 20.71 -4.02 6.17
C TYR A 9 20.54 -3.35 7.54
N LYS A 10 20.25 -2.02 7.57
CA LYS A 10 20.00 -1.27 8.81
C LYS A 10 18.85 -1.88 9.61
N VAL A 11 17.74 -2.20 8.96
CA VAL A 11 16.53 -2.73 9.62
C VAL A 11 16.52 -4.26 9.73
N LYS A 12 17.59 -4.92 9.31
CA LYS A 12 17.75 -6.39 9.34
C LYS A 12 16.65 -7.11 8.60
N SER A 13 16.21 -6.56 7.46
CA SER A 13 15.24 -7.17 6.56
C SER A 13 15.93 -7.75 5.33
N GLU A 14 15.20 -8.58 4.60
CA GLU A 14 15.66 -9.04 3.30
C GLU A 14 15.65 -7.89 2.29
N LYS A 15 16.59 -7.93 1.36
CA LYS A 15 16.64 -6.97 0.25
C LYS A 15 15.64 -7.37 -0.84
N PRO A 16 15.03 -6.42 -1.53
CA PRO A 16 14.23 -6.73 -2.72
C PRO A 16 15.15 -7.19 -3.87
N ASP A 17 14.66 -8.16 -4.65
CA ASP A 17 15.30 -8.59 -5.89
C ASP A 17 15.11 -7.51 -6.96
N ASN A 18 13.95 -6.86 -6.96
CA ASN A 18 13.60 -5.81 -7.92
C ASN A 18 13.10 -4.55 -7.20
N ILE A 19 13.39 -3.39 -7.79
CA ILE A 19 12.81 -2.10 -7.39
C ILE A 19 12.14 -1.53 -8.63
N ILE A 20 10.83 -1.32 -8.55
CA ILE A 20 10.04 -0.71 -9.60
C ILE A 20 9.61 0.68 -9.13
N VAL A 21 9.78 1.66 -9.99
CA VAL A 21 9.33 3.03 -9.74
C VAL A 21 8.20 3.34 -10.71
N GLY A 22 7.08 3.81 -10.21
CA GLY A 22 5.91 4.09 -11.03
C GLY A 22 5.11 5.30 -10.55
N LEU A 23 3.97 5.51 -11.22
CA LEU A 23 3.12 6.70 -10.99
C LEU A 23 1.95 6.43 -10.05
N GLU A 24 1.68 5.19 -9.66
CA GLU A 24 0.62 4.92 -8.68
C GLU A 24 0.96 5.53 -7.33
N PRO A 25 0.01 6.15 -6.63
CA PRO A 25 0.24 6.84 -5.37
C PRO A 25 0.28 5.85 -4.20
N ASN A 26 1.15 4.86 -4.28
CA ASN A 26 1.30 3.82 -3.28
C ASN A 26 2.74 3.34 -3.16
N PHE A 27 3.08 2.77 -2.00
CA PHE A 27 4.28 1.98 -1.77
C PHE A 27 3.83 0.58 -1.41
N TYR A 28 4.47 -0.44 -1.93
CA TYR A 28 4.16 -1.81 -1.56
C TYR A 28 5.30 -2.77 -1.90
N VAL A 29 5.26 -3.92 -1.26
CA VAL A 29 6.10 -5.06 -1.59
C VAL A 29 5.26 -6.25 -2.07
N THR A 30 5.82 -7.03 -2.98
CA THR A 30 5.17 -8.25 -3.49
C THR A 30 6.20 -9.31 -3.84
N SER A 31 5.80 -10.59 -3.80
CA SER A 31 6.55 -11.72 -4.40
C SER A 31 5.80 -12.38 -5.56
N VAL A 32 4.70 -11.76 -5.97
CA VAL A 32 4.02 -12.17 -7.21
C VAL A 32 4.79 -11.58 -8.39
N ASP A 33 4.85 -12.33 -9.49
CA ASP A 33 5.46 -11.85 -10.72
C ASP A 33 4.79 -10.54 -11.17
N VAL A 34 5.60 -9.49 -11.39
CA VAL A 34 5.13 -8.17 -11.80
C VAL A 34 5.39 -8.01 -13.29
N GLU A 35 4.32 -7.81 -14.06
CA GLU A 35 4.40 -7.52 -15.48
C GLU A 35 4.47 -6.01 -15.71
N THR A 36 5.45 -5.58 -16.49
CA THR A 36 5.67 -4.19 -16.89
C THR A 36 5.83 -4.10 -18.40
N SER A 37 5.93 -2.88 -18.93
CA SER A 37 6.21 -2.66 -20.36
C SER A 37 7.53 -3.27 -20.83
N ASP A 38 8.49 -3.46 -19.93
CA ASP A 38 9.85 -3.93 -20.23
C ASP A 38 9.99 -5.44 -20.03
N GLY A 39 9.02 -6.11 -19.36
CA GLY A 39 9.06 -7.55 -19.12
C GLY A 39 8.43 -7.98 -17.81
N ILE A 40 8.67 -9.25 -17.44
CA ILE A 40 8.15 -9.86 -16.20
C ILE A 40 9.29 -9.93 -15.19
N TYR A 41 9.07 -9.32 -14.03
CA TYR A 41 9.99 -9.31 -12.90
C TYR A 41 9.55 -10.33 -11.85
N LYS A 42 10.42 -11.28 -11.52
CA LYS A 42 10.17 -12.37 -10.56
C LYS A 42 10.91 -12.09 -9.26
N GLY A 43 10.38 -12.65 -8.17
CA GLY A 43 10.97 -12.51 -6.85
C GLY A 43 10.42 -11.33 -6.04
N LYS A 44 11.11 -10.99 -4.97
CA LYS A 44 10.70 -9.92 -4.05
C LYS A 44 10.85 -8.55 -4.71
N THR A 45 9.75 -7.88 -4.94
CA THR A 45 9.70 -6.59 -5.62
C THR A 45 9.22 -5.50 -4.66
N LEU A 46 9.97 -4.39 -4.59
CA LEU A 46 9.56 -3.17 -3.91
C LEU A 46 9.08 -2.16 -4.95
N TYR A 47 7.85 -1.68 -4.80
CA TYR A 47 7.30 -0.61 -5.62
C TYR A 47 7.41 0.73 -4.89
N LEU A 48 7.87 1.76 -5.60
CA LEU A 48 8.04 3.12 -5.10
C LEU A 48 7.24 4.11 -5.95
N SER A 49 6.42 4.92 -5.31
CA SER A 49 5.64 5.97 -5.95
C SER A 49 6.48 7.21 -6.23
N LEU A 50 6.73 7.51 -7.49
CA LEU A 50 7.45 8.72 -7.90
C LEU A 50 6.75 10.02 -7.45
N PRO A 51 5.41 10.17 -7.60
CA PRO A 51 4.69 11.34 -7.10
C PRO A 51 4.83 11.55 -5.60
N LEU A 52 4.63 10.49 -4.81
CA LEU A 52 4.70 10.58 -3.35
C LEU A 52 6.12 10.81 -2.84
N MET A 53 7.13 10.23 -3.50
CA MET A 53 8.54 10.49 -3.15
C MET A 53 8.91 11.97 -3.21
N ASN A 54 8.32 12.74 -4.12
CA ASN A 54 8.56 14.18 -4.22
C ASN A 54 7.93 15.00 -3.07
N LEU A 55 6.99 14.43 -2.32
CA LEU A 55 6.27 15.06 -1.21
C LEU A 55 6.84 14.67 0.15
N LEU A 56 7.62 13.60 0.21
CA LEU A 56 8.22 13.07 1.42
C LEU A 56 9.64 13.61 1.60
N SER A 57 10.03 13.90 2.85
CA SER A 57 11.45 14.09 3.18
C SER A 57 12.18 12.76 3.12
N MET A 58 13.53 12.79 3.11
CA MET A 58 14.32 11.56 3.13
C MET A 58 14.06 10.71 4.39
N GLU A 59 13.82 11.34 5.54
CA GLU A 59 13.48 10.63 6.78
C GLU A 59 12.11 9.97 6.69
N GLN A 60 11.12 10.67 6.13
CA GLN A 60 9.78 10.15 5.88
C GLN A 60 9.81 8.99 4.87
N LEU A 61 10.57 9.15 3.79
CA LEU A 61 10.75 8.09 2.79
C LEU A 61 11.43 6.85 3.39
N ASN A 62 12.43 7.05 4.24
CA ASN A 62 13.10 5.95 4.95
C ASN A 62 12.12 5.17 5.81
N SER A 63 11.25 5.85 6.53
CA SER A 63 10.28 5.19 7.40
C SER A 63 9.28 4.35 6.60
N ILE A 64 8.80 4.85 5.45
CA ILE A 64 7.89 4.10 4.58
C ILE A 64 8.60 2.92 3.91
N ILE A 65 9.78 3.12 3.34
CA ILE A 65 10.56 1.99 2.78
C ILE A 65 10.88 0.97 3.87
N GLY A 66 11.19 1.42 5.09
CA GLY A 66 11.41 0.54 6.22
C GLY A 66 10.19 -0.30 6.59
N HIS A 67 9.00 0.31 6.59
CA HIS A 67 7.73 -0.37 6.79
C HIS A 67 7.52 -1.45 5.71
N GLU A 68 7.68 -1.11 4.44
CA GLU A 68 7.55 -2.07 3.33
C GLU A 68 8.56 -3.24 3.44
N LEU A 69 9.80 -2.93 3.81
CA LEU A 69 10.81 -3.96 4.07
C LEU A 69 10.45 -4.83 5.28
N GLY A 70 9.66 -4.30 6.23
CA GLY A 70 9.13 -5.03 7.37
C GLY A 70 8.26 -6.21 6.95
N HIS A 71 7.47 -6.05 5.90
CA HIS A 71 6.63 -7.12 5.34
C HIS A 71 7.45 -8.29 4.76
N PHE A 72 8.65 -8.04 4.22
CA PHE A 72 9.55 -9.14 3.83
C PHE A 72 10.07 -9.91 5.04
N LYS A 73 10.33 -9.22 6.16
CA LYS A 73 10.82 -9.85 7.39
C LYS A 73 9.77 -10.73 8.06
N ALA A 74 8.50 -10.41 7.92
CA ALA A 74 7.37 -11.12 8.51
C ALA A 74 6.85 -12.29 7.63
N ASP A 75 7.52 -12.61 6.51
CA ASP A 75 7.05 -13.58 5.50
C ASP A 75 5.62 -13.30 4.99
N ASP A 76 5.15 -12.06 5.09
CA ASP A 76 3.79 -11.65 4.78
C ASP A 76 3.42 -11.90 3.33
N VAL A 77 4.38 -11.64 2.47
CA VAL A 77 4.20 -11.74 1.03
C VAL A 77 4.01 -13.20 0.61
N GLU A 78 4.73 -14.12 1.24
CA GLU A 78 4.60 -15.55 0.98
C GLU A 78 3.30 -16.13 1.56
N TYR A 79 2.92 -15.69 2.75
CA TYR A 79 1.64 -16.06 3.34
C TYR A 79 0.46 -15.60 2.47
N SER A 80 0.45 -14.36 2.03
CA SER A 80 -0.62 -13.82 1.17
C SER A 80 -0.72 -14.59 -0.14
N LYS A 81 0.41 -14.97 -0.74
CA LYS A 81 0.47 -15.79 -1.95
C LYS A 81 -0.17 -17.16 -1.76
N ASN A 82 0.05 -17.78 -0.61
CA ASN A 82 -0.45 -19.12 -0.33
C ASN A 82 -1.92 -19.14 0.12
N PHE A 83 -2.36 -18.13 0.86
CA PHE A 83 -3.71 -18.06 1.43
C PHE A 83 -4.76 -17.46 0.49
N SER A 84 -4.40 -16.49 -0.35
CA SER A 84 -5.34 -15.81 -1.25
C SER A 84 -6.08 -16.78 -2.20
N PRO A 85 -5.45 -17.81 -2.79
CA PRO A 85 -6.15 -18.79 -3.62
C PRO A 85 -7.19 -19.61 -2.85
N VAL A 86 -6.90 -19.99 -1.60
CA VAL A 86 -7.82 -20.75 -0.74
C VAL A 86 -9.07 -19.92 -0.43
N TYR A 87 -8.87 -18.65 -0.11
CA TYR A 87 -9.95 -17.69 0.16
C TYR A 87 -10.87 -17.51 -1.05
N LYS A 88 -10.27 -17.22 -2.21
CA LYS A 88 -11.00 -17.05 -3.48
C LYS A 88 -11.71 -18.33 -3.88
N GLY A 89 -11.06 -19.48 -3.73
CA GLY A 89 -11.64 -20.78 -4.04
C GLY A 89 -12.86 -21.09 -3.19
N LEU A 90 -12.78 -20.86 -1.88
CA LEU A 90 -13.89 -21.08 -0.96
C LEU A 90 -15.06 -20.13 -1.24
N GLY A 91 -14.78 -18.84 -1.45
CA GLY A 91 -15.81 -17.85 -1.81
C GLY A 91 -16.52 -18.20 -3.11
N ASN A 92 -15.78 -18.53 -4.16
CA ASN A 92 -16.37 -18.94 -5.44
C ASN A 92 -17.22 -20.22 -5.30
N THR A 93 -16.81 -21.16 -4.46
CA THR A 93 -17.57 -22.38 -4.20
C THR A 93 -18.90 -22.07 -3.51
N ILE A 94 -18.91 -21.16 -2.52
CA ILE A 94 -20.13 -20.73 -1.84
C ILE A 94 -21.10 -20.09 -2.85
N VAL A 95 -20.62 -19.14 -3.66
CA VAL A 95 -21.44 -18.49 -4.69
C VAL A 95 -22.04 -19.51 -5.66
N ALA A 96 -21.23 -20.45 -6.16
CA ALA A 96 -21.72 -21.48 -7.09
C ALA A 96 -22.77 -22.42 -6.45
N LEU A 97 -22.65 -22.70 -5.15
CA LEU A 97 -23.64 -23.50 -4.42
C LEU A 97 -24.96 -22.73 -4.20
N GLU A 98 -24.88 -21.44 -3.90
CA GLU A 98 -26.05 -20.57 -3.73
C GLU A 98 -26.85 -20.41 -5.03
N GLU A 99 -26.18 -20.36 -6.17
CA GLU A 99 -26.80 -20.30 -7.49
C GLU A 99 -27.61 -21.56 -7.85
N THR A 100 -27.38 -22.68 -7.18
CA THR A 100 -28.09 -23.95 -7.47
C THR A 100 -29.54 -23.98 -6.96
N GLU A 101 -29.96 -23.03 -6.11
CA GLU A 101 -31.29 -22.93 -5.47
C GLU A 101 -31.77 -24.25 -4.81
N ASN A 102 -30.86 -25.17 -4.50
CA ASN A 102 -31.20 -26.49 -3.97
C ASN A 102 -31.16 -26.48 -2.44
N ILE A 103 -32.34 -26.60 -1.83
CA ILE A 103 -32.49 -26.59 -0.35
C ILE A 103 -31.67 -27.67 0.34
N ALA A 104 -31.39 -28.80 -0.31
CA ALA A 104 -30.57 -29.87 0.26
C ALA A 104 -29.09 -29.45 0.46
N ILE A 105 -28.63 -28.42 -0.21
CA ILE A 105 -27.26 -27.89 -0.13
C ILE A 105 -27.11 -26.85 1.00
N MET A 106 -28.21 -26.30 1.50
CA MET A 106 -28.23 -25.24 2.51
C MET A 106 -27.38 -25.54 3.78
N PRO A 107 -27.38 -26.75 4.35
CA PRO A 107 -26.49 -27.06 5.48
C PRO A 107 -25.01 -26.98 5.12
N LEU A 108 -24.63 -27.33 3.89
CA LEU A 108 -23.26 -27.25 3.42
C LEU A 108 -22.82 -25.80 3.25
N THR A 109 -23.66 -24.93 2.67
CA THR A 109 -23.35 -23.51 2.51
C THR A 109 -23.18 -22.80 3.86
N ILE A 110 -23.99 -23.17 4.87
CA ILE A 110 -23.82 -22.65 6.23
C ILE A 110 -22.46 -23.00 6.79
N VAL A 111 -22.04 -24.28 6.70
CA VAL A 111 -20.73 -24.73 7.19
C VAL A 111 -19.58 -24.01 6.46
N LEU A 112 -19.67 -23.89 5.13
CA LEU A 112 -18.64 -23.22 4.33
C LEU A 112 -18.56 -21.72 4.66
N ASN A 113 -19.70 -21.04 4.88
CA ASN A 113 -19.74 -19.67 5.31
C ASN A 113 -19.09 -19.46 6.69
N GLU A 114 -19.37 -20.36 7.66
CA GLU A 114 -18.71 -20.31 8.98
C GLU A 114 -17.21 -20.58 8.89
N MET A 115 -16.78 -21.49 8.02
CA MET A 115 -15.35 -21.68 7.74
C MET A 115 -14.73 -20.41 7.13
N LEU A 116 -15.38 -19.79 6.16
CA LEU A 116 -14.90 -18.55 5.54
C LEU A 116 -14.82 -17.42 6.57
N ASN A 117 -15.84 -17.25 7.41
CA ASN A 117 -15.86 -16.26 8.49
C ASN A 117 -14.73 -16.48 9.50
N THR A 118 -14.52 -17.72 9.92
CA THR A 118 -13.45 -18.08 10.85
C THR A 118 -12.07 -17.78 10.26
N LEU A 119 -11.87 -18.14 8.98
CA LEU A 119 -10.64 -17.80 8.26
C LEU A 119 -10.46 -16.28 8.15
N ALA A 120 -11.53 -15.53 7.88
CA ALA A 120 -11.49 -14.04 7.79
C ALA A 120 -11.07 -13.40 9.11
N LEU A 121 -11.62 -13.87 10.23
CA LEU A 121 -11.27 -13.37 11.55
C LEU A 121 -9.80 -13.65 11.90
N ASN A 122 -9.34 -14.86 11.63
CA ASN A 122 -7.95 -15.24 11.87
C ASN A 122 -7.00 -14.41 10.99
N GLN A 123 -7.35 -14.22 9.71
CA GLN A 123 -6.55 -13.41 8.80
C GLN A 123 -6.46 -11.97 9.28
N SER A 124 -7.55 -11.36 9.75
CA SER A 124 -7.53 -9.98 10.24
C SER A 124 -6.61 -9.81 11.46
N THR A 125 -6.59 -10.79 12.35
CA THR A 125 -5.70 -10.79 13.53
C THR A 125 -4.24 -10.91 13.12
N ILE A 126 -3.93 -11.87 12.25
CA ILE A 126 -2.57 -12.08 11.71
C ILE A 126 -2.13 -10.84 10.94
N SER A 127 -3.01 -10.22 10.14
CA SER A 127 -2.71 -8.99 9.40
C SER A 127 -2.32 -7.85 10.33
N ARG A 128 -3.07 -7.63 11.42
CA ARG A 128 -2.73 -6.58 12.41
C ARG A 128 -1.39 -6.79 13.09
N GLU A 129 -1.06 -8.04 13.46
CA GLU A 129 0.24 -8.34 14.06
C GLU A 129 1.39 -8.05 13.09
N ARG A 130 1.19 -8.32 11.82
CA ARG A 130 2.16 -8.05 10.75
C ARG A 130 2.34 -6.57 10.49
N GLU A 131 1.22 -5.84 10.35
CA GLU A 131 1.25 -4.38 10.25
C GLU A 131 2.01 -3.78 11.44
N PHE A 132 1.74 -4.24 12.66
CA PHE A 132 2.46 -3.77 13.84
C PHE A 132 3.98 -4.07 13.79
N LEU A 133 4.37 -5.21 13.23
CA LEU A 133 5.79 -5.53 13.03
C LEU A 133 6.41 -4.65 11.94
N ALA A 134 5.69 -4.41 10.82
CA ALA A 134 6.12 -3.53 9.75
C ALA A 134 6.26 -2.09 10.24
N ASP A 135 5.30 -1.60 11.04
CA ASP A 135 5.35 -0.28 11.69
C ASP A 135 6.60 -0.11 12.57
N LYS A 136 6.93 -1.13 13.37
CA LYS A 136 8.18 -1.10 14.16
C LYS A 136 9.40 -0.94 13.28
N VAL A 137 9.45 -1.67 12.17
CA VAL A 137 10.59 -1.58 11.22
C VAL A 137 10.62 -0.21 10.56
N GLY A 138 9.45 0.38 10.21
CA GLY A 138 9.35 1.74 9.71
C GLY A 138 9.91 2.78 10.69
N VAL A 139 9.56 2.66 11.98
CA VAL A 139 10.10 3.51 13.04
C VAL A 139 11.61 3.31 13.23
N GLU A 140 12.12 2.06 13.23
CA GLU A 140 13.55 1.75 13.32
C GLU A 140 14.34 2.32 12.11
N ALA A 141 13.71 2.40 10.94
CA ALA A 141 14.33 2.93 9.74
C ALA A 141 14.61 4.44 9.84
N SER A 142 13.79 5.18 10.60
CA SER A 142 13.91 6.63 10.76
C SER A 142 13.55 7.08 12.18
N SER A 143 12.34 7.59 12.40
CA SER A 143 11.81 8.00 13.69
C SER A 143 10.27 7.84 13.74
N PRO A 144 9.66 7.78 14.93
CA PRO A 144 8.19 7.73 15.07
C PRO A 144 7.51 8.95 14.43
N GLU A 145 8.07 10.14 14.62
CA GLU A 145 7.54 11.39 14.07
C GLU A 145 7.56 11.39 12.54
N ALA A 146 8.70 11.00 11.95
CA ALA A 146 8.85 10.93 10.49
C ALA A 146 7.86 9.91 9.90
N PHE A 147 7.66 8.78 10.55
CA PHE A 147 6.73 7.74 10.11
C PHE A 147 5.28 8.21 10.18
N SER A 148 4.85 8.78 11.32
CA SER A 148 3.48 9.30 11.48
C SER A 148 3.15 10.38 10.45
N ILE A 149 4.07 11.33 10.24
CA ILE A 149 3.90 12.39 9.23
C ILE A 149 3.84 11.80 7.82
N ALA A 150 4.68 10.80 7.52
CA ALA A 150 4.69 10.14 6.21
C ALA A 150 3.37 9.45 5.91
N LEU A 151 2.82 8.66 6.85
CA LEU A 151 1.53 7.99 6.70
C LEU A 151 0.40 8.99 6.49
N THR A 152 0.36 10.07 7.29
CA THR A 152 -0.64 11.13 7.14
C THR A 152 -0.58 11.77 5.74
N LYS A 153 0.63 12.08 5.26
CA LYS A 153 0.82 12.62 3.91
C LYS A 153 0.35 11.65 2.83
N ILE A 154 0.70 10.37 2.94
CA ILE A 154 0.32 9.36 1.93
C ILE A 154 -1.20 9.28 1.84
N VAL A 155 -1.92 9.19 2.96
CA VAL A 155 -3.39 9.13 2.97
C VAL A 155 -4.00 10.35 2.29
N ILE A 156 -3.60 11.55 2.71
CA ILE A 156 -4.16 12.79 2.17
C ILE A 156 -3.83 12.95 0.69
N PHE A 157 -2.59 12.71 0.31
CA PHE A 157 -2.14 12.94 -1.07
C PHE A 157 -2.62 11.89 -2.06
N SER A 158 -2.92 10.67 -1.61
CA SER A 158 -3.52 9.65 -2.47
C SER A 158 -4.91 10.06 -2.96
N GLU A 159 -5.70 10.75 -2.15
CA GLU A 159 -7.01 11.28 -2.56
C GLU A 159 -6.88 12.34 -3.65
N PHE A 160 -5.87 13.21 -3.56
CA PHE A 160 -5.62 14.24 -4.59
C PHE A 160 -5.11 13.66 -5.91
N TRP A 161 -4.49 12.48 -5.89
CA TRP A 161 -4.02 11.82 -7.10
C TRP A 161 -5.19 11.46 -8.02
N GLU A 162 -6.25 10.86 -7.50
CA GLU A 162 -7.45 10.51 -8.28
C GLU A 162 -8.11 11.76 -8.86
N ALA A 163 -8.28 12.80 -8.06
CA ALA A 163 -8.83 14.08 -8.51
C ALA A 163 -7.99 14.71 -9.64
N MET A 164 -6.65 14.64 -9.52
CA MET A 164 -5.73 15.12 -10.54
C MET A 164 -5.84 14.32 -11.84
N LEU A 165 -5.97 12.98 -11.75
CA LEU A 165 -6.14 12.13 -12.93
C LEU A 165 -7.42 12.47 -13.69
N ASP A 166 -8.53 12.70 -13.00
CA ASP A 166 -9.81 13.06 -13.61
C ASP A 166 -9.73 14.44 -14.29
N GLU A 167 -9.10 15.41 -13.65
CA GLU A 167 -8.87 16.72 -14.28
C GLU A 167 -7.98 16.60 -15.53
N ASN A 168 -6.92 15.80 -15.46
CA ASN A 168 -6.02 15.60 -16.63
C ASN A 168 -6.70 14.86 -17.77
N ARG A 169 -7.59 13.89 -17.52
CA ARG A 169 -8.41 13.29 -18.57
C ARG A 169 -9.17 14.36 -19.37
N GLY A 170 -9.76 15.36 -18.68
CA GLY A 170 -10.40 16.50 -19.31
C GLY A 170 -9.45 17.41 -20.10
N ARG A 171 -8.19 17.56 -19.67
CA ARG A 171 -7.14 18.33 -20.37
C ARG A 171 -6.62 17.62 -21.61
N ILE A 172 -6.47 16.29 -21.56
CA ILE A 172 -6.08 15.45 -22.71
C ILE A 172 -7.09 15.61 -23.85
N ILE A 173 -8.38 15.56 -23.54
CA ILE A 173 -9.46 15.77 -24.52
C ILE A 173 -9.36 17.16 -25.20
N LYS A 174 -8.83 18.15 -24.48
CA LYS A 174 -8.61 19.52 -24.98
C LYS A 174 -7.23 19.77 -25.59
N ASN A 175 -6.43 18.74 -25.86
CA ASN A 175 -5.06 18.82 -26.37
C ASN A 175 -4.09 19.67 -25.52
N ARG A 176 -4.27 19.69 -24.19
CA ARG A 176 -3.42 20.40 -23.22
C ARG A 176 -2.69 19.38 -22.36
N LEU A 177 -1.69 18.72 -22.93
CA LEU A 177 -0.87 17.74 -22.20
C LEU A 177 0.21 18.45 -21.38
N SER A 178 0.40 17.99 -20.13
CA SER A 178 1.61 18.28 -19.37
C SER A 178 2.66 17.20 -19.64
N ASN A 179 3.92 17.60 -19.76
CA ASN A 179 5.04 16.70 -19.99
C ASN A 179 5.50 15.96 -18.72
N ASN A 180 5.02 16.38 -17.54
CA ASN A 180 5.41 15.80 -16.26
C ASN A 180 4.20 15.70 -15.30
N LEU A 181 3.67 14.49 -15.14
CA LEU A 181 2.54 14.22 -14.24
C LEU A 181 2.87 14.46 -12.78
N SER A 182 4.11 14.25 -12.36
CA SER A 182 4.52 14.50 -10.97
C SER A 182 4.47 15.98 -10.63
N ASP A 183 4.87 16.88 -11.53
CA ASP A 183 4.78 18.32 -11.32
C ASP A 183 3.32 18.79 -11.27
N VAL A 184 2.47 18.25 -12.17
CA VAL A 184 1.03 18.53 -12.16
C VAL A 184 0.39 18.10 -10.83
N PHE A 185 0.79 16.96 -10.32
CA PHE A 185 0.32 16.48 -9.03
C PHE A 185 0.73 17.39 -7.87
N ILE A 186 2.00 17.78 -7.82
CA ILE A 186 2.50 18.72 -6.81
C ILE A 186 1.76 20.07 -6.88
N ASP A 187 1.51 20.57 -8.08
CA ASP A 187 0.76 21.81 -8.26
C ASP A 187 -0.71 21.67 -7.87
N CYS A 188 -1.33 20.54 -8.16
CA CYS A 188 -2.69 20.22 -7.71
C CYS A 188 -2.78 20.18 -6.17
N VAL A 189 -1.84 19.51 -5.52
CA VAL A 189 -1.74 19.46 -4.06
C VAL A 189 -1.56 20.88 -3.46
N LYS A 190 -0.66 21.69 -4.02
CA LYS A 190 -0.43 23.06 -3.55
C LYS A 190 -1.62 23.99 -3.77
N TYR A 191 -2.38 23.77 -4.83
CA TYR A 191 -3.56 24.58 -5.15
C TYR A 191 -4.74 24.26 -4.22
N ASN A 192 -4.97 22.98 -3.94
CA ASN A 192 -6.11 22.52 -3.15
C ASN A 192 -5.87 22.62 -1.63
N LEU A 193 -4.64 22.37 -1.20
CA LEU A 193 -4.21 22.61 0.17
C LEU A 193 -3.53 23.99 0.17
N GLY A 194 -4.17 25.03 0.58
CA GLY A 194 -3.53 26.32 0.75
C GLY A 194 -2.20 26.17 1.53
N LYS A 195 -1.27 27.08 1.32
CA LYS A 195 0.09 26.99 1.91
C LYS A 195 0.09 26.77 3.42
N ASN A 196 -0.94 27.30 4.11
CA ASN A 196 -1.13 27.17 5.55
C ASN A 196 -1.59 25.76 5.97
N GLU A 197 -2.39 25.06 5.15
CA GLU A 197 -2.86 23.68 5.43
C GLU A 197 -1.75 22.66 5.25
N ILE A 198 -0.87 22.85 4.26
CA ILE A 198 0.31 21.98 4.08
C ILE A 198 1.25 22.11 5.29
N ASP A 199 1.44 23.33 5.81
CA ASP A 199 2.28 23.55 6.97
C ASP A 199 1.60 23.09 8.26
N GLU A 200 0.28 23.15 8.34
CA GLU A 200 -0.53 22.59 9.44
C GLU A 200 -0.53 21.05 9.43
N ILE A 201 -0.65 20.40 8.27
CA ILE A 201 -0.49 18.95 8.11
C ILE A 201 0.94 18.51 8.46
N LYS A 202 1.94 19.32 8.11
CA LYS A 202 3.32 19.08 8.52
C LYS A 202 3.54 19.18 10.03
N SER A 203 2.79 20.06 10.70
CA SER A 203 2.91 20.32 12.14
C SER A 203 2.03 19.41 13.00
N LYS A 204 0.85 19.00 12.50
CA LYS A 204 -0.16 18.21 13.22
C LYS A 204 -0.02 16.70 13.03
N GLY A 205 0.98 16.19 12.33
CA GLY A 205 1.21 14.76 12.13
C GLY A 205 1.35 13.92 13.41
N VAL A 206 1.31 14.55 14.58
CA VAL A 206 1.38 13.92 15.90
C VAL A 206 -0.01 13.72 16.52
N ASP A 207 -1.02 14.50 16.14
CA ASP A 207 -2.32 14.53 16.87
C ASP A 207 -3.42 13.61 16.29
N VAL A 208 -3.20 12.93 15.17
CA VAL A 208 -4.25 12.12 14.51
C VAL A 208 -4.49 10.78 15.21
N ASN A 209 -3.55 10.31 16.03
CA ASN A 209 -3.63 8.98 16.68
C ASN A 209 -4.38 8.95 18.03
N GLU A 210 -4.79 10.07 18.61
CA GLU A 210 -5.50 10.06 19.91
C GLU A 210 -7.04 10.05 19.83
N LYS A 211 -7.65 10.17 18.65
CA LYS A 211 -9.12 10.30 18.53
C LYS A 211 -9.87 9.12 17.91
N ASN A 212 -9.19 8.06 17.46
CA ASN A 212 -9.82 6.88 16.87
C ASN A 212 -9.24 5.55 17.40
N LEU A 213 -9.14 5.39 18.69
CA LEU A 213 -9.01 4.12 19.39
C LEU A 213 -10.27 3.84 20.19
#